data_bba6735ee25fca39f8470719177806a3
#
_entry.id   bba6735ee25fca39f8470719177806a3
#
_cell.length_a   1.000
_cell.length_b   1.000
_cell.length_c   1.000
_cell.angle_alpha   90.00
_cell.angle_beta   90.00
_cell.angle_gamma   90.00
#
_symmetry.space_group_name_H-M   'P 1'
#
loop_
_entity.id
_entity.type
_entity.pdbx_description
1 polymer ?
#
loop_
_entity_poly.entity_id
_entity_poly.type
_entity_poly.pdbx_seq_one_letter_code
_entity_poly.pdbx_strand_id
1 'polypeptide(L)'
;MCAQPCRLPYELIDENGRSLSPAGRERALCPRDTNTSQLVRRLYDAGAASLKLEGRMKAPDYVYSIVDVYRHQIDDMLADVSTSKDEDAARQRQLKRCFNRDFTHAYQDGTSGDEMMSYERSNNRGQIVGTVLGSRPANRDVRGLKPD
;
A
#
# COMPACT_ATOMS: atom_id res chain seq x y z
N MET A 1 -2.06 -9.45 21.13
CA MET A 1 -1.89 -9.70 19.67
C MET A 1 -3.15 -9.21 18.98
N CYS A 2 -3.09 -8.54 17.82
CA CYS A 2 -4.29 -8.10 17.11
C CYS A 2 -4.81 -9.26 16.24
N ALA A 3 -6.06 -9.66 16.44
CA ALA A 3 -6.70 -10.72 15.63
C ALA A 3 -7.13 -10.25 14.23
N GLN A 4 -6.97 -8.96 13.94
CA GLN A 4 -7.34 -8.31 12.68
C GLN A 4 -8.83 -8.50 12.28
N PRO A 5 -9.80 -8.29 13.17
CA PRO A 5 -11.20 -8.48 12.85
C PRO A 5 -11.67 -7.59 11.69
N CYS A 6 -11.07 -6.38 11.54
CA CYS A 6 -11.35 -5.50 10.40
C CYS A 6 -10.99 -6.09 9.03
N ARG A 7 -10.32 -7.25 8.97
CA ARG A 7 -9.95 -7.95 7.73
C ARG A 7 -10.93 -9.05 7.33
N LEU A 8 -11.89 -9.33 8.19
CA LEU A 8 -12.95 -10.30 7.89
C LEU A 8 -13.99 -9.68 6.95
N PRO A 9 -14.74 -10.49 6.22
CA PRO A 9 -15.89 -9.99 5.49
C PRO A 9 -16.99 -9.58 6.48
N TYR A 10 -17.65 -8.49 6.18
CA TYR A 10 -18.81 -7.97 6.91
C TYR A 10 -19.86 -7.54 5.91
N GLU A 11 -21.10 -7.85 6.20
CA GLU A 11 -22.24 -7.34 5.49
C GLU A 11 -22.73 -6.06 6.18
N LEU A 12 -22.88 -5.00 5.42
CA LEU A 12 -23.53 -3.79 5.89
C LEU A 12 -25.04 -3.96 5.70
N ILE A 13 -25.79 -3.83 6.77
CA ILE A 13 -27.25 -3.94 6.76
C ILE A 13 -27.90 -2.65 7.27
N ASP A 14 -29.07 -2.30 6.74
CA ASP A 14 -29.89 -1.19 7.26
C ASP A 14 -30.70 -1.62 8.51
N GLU A 15 -31.46 -0.70 9.05
CA GLU A 15 -32.32 -0.93 10.22
C GLU A 15 -33.43 -1.98 9.97
N ASN A 16 -33.76 -2.28 8.72
CA ASN A 16 -34.76 -3.25 8.31
C ASN A 16 -34.12 -4.61 7.94
N GLY A 17 -32.80 -4.78 8.13
CA GLY A 17 -32.08 -5.98 7.80
C GLY A 17 -31.78 -6.16 6.31
N ARG A 18 -31.91 -5.12 5.50
CA ARG A 18 -31.53 -5.18 4.08
C ARG A 18 -30.04 -5.01 3.93
N SER A 19 -29.44 -5.82 3.06
CA SER A 19 -28.04 -5.64 2.68
C SER A 19 -27.84 -4.32 1.91
N LEU A 20 -26.90 -3.51 2.40
CA LEU A 20 -26.37 -2.31 1.73
C LEU A 20 -25.00 -2.57 1.11
N SER A 21 -24.45 -3.77 1.31
CA SER A 21 -23.17 -4.14 0.73
C SER A 21 -23.32 -4.45 -0.76
N PRO A 22 -22.66 -3.72 -1.67
CA PRO A 22 -22.62 -4.10 -3.08
C PRO A 22 -21.96 -5.47 -3.27
N ALA A 23 -22.39 -6.21 -4.27
CA ALA A 23 -21.80 -7.50 -4.60
C ALA A 23 -20.28 -7.39 -4.78
N GLY A 24 -19.51 -8.27 -4.12
CA GLY A 24 -18.05 -8.26 -4.13
C GLY A 24 -17.40 -7.21 -3.21
N ARG A 25 -18.16 -6.47 -2.41
CA ARG A 25 -17.68 -5.45 -1.47
C ARG A 25 -17.96 -5.80 -0.01
N GLU A 26 -17.64 -7.02 0.37
CA GLU A 26 -17.93 -7.56 1.70
C GLU A 26 -16.92 -7.11 2.79
N ARG A 27 -15.87 -6.35 2.41
CA ARG A 27 -14.80 -5.96 3.32
C ARG A 27 -14.83 -4.46 3.63
N ALA A 28 -15.99 -3.97 4.00
CA ALA A 28 -16.22 -2.54 4.27
C ALA A 28 -15.35 -1.97 5.40
N LEU A 29 -14.81 -2.82 6.28
CA LEU A 29 -13.92 -2.41 7.37
C LEU A 29 -12.43 -2.70 7.10
N CYS A 30 -12.06 -3.09 5.88
CA CYS A 30 -10.69 -3.43 5.52
C CYS A 30 -9.97 -2.23 4.85
N PRO A 31 -9.31 -1.33 5.60
CA PRO A 31 -8.64 -0.20 4.99
C PRO A 31 -7.41 -0.62 4.20
N ARG A 32 -7.10 0.14 3.16
CA ARG A 32 -5.80 0.14 2.47
C ARG A 32 -4.70 0.60 3.41
N ASP A 33 -3.46 0.30 3.06
CA ASP A 33 -2.32 0.78 3.83
C ASP A 33 -2.05 2.26 3.50
N THR A 34 -1.87 3.08 4.54
CA THR A 34 -1.57 4.50 4.37
C THR A 34 -0.13 4.66 3.88
N ASN A 35 0.05 5.31 2.74
CA ASN A 35 1.35 5.69 2.20
C ASN A 35 1.37 7.21 1.97
N THR A 36 2.14 7.91 2.79
CA THR A 36 2.27 9.37 2.75
C THR A 36 3.66 9.81 2.34
N SER A 37 4.47 8.90 1.78
CA SER A 37 5.85 9.21 1.40
C SER A 37 5.96 10.39 0.44
N GLN A 38 5.00 10.54 -0.48
CA GLN A 38 4.93 11.68 -1.40
C GLN A 38 4.39 12.98 -0.75
N LEU A 39 3.88 12.90 0.47
CA LEU A 39 3.30 14.03 1.21
C LEU A 39 4.22 14.56 2.31
N VAL A 40 5.45 14.05 2.44
CA VAL A 40 6.37 14.38 3.53
C VAL A 40 6.59 15.88 3.62
N ARG A 41 6.83 16.59 2.51
CA ARG A 41 6.96 18.05 2.48
C ARG A 41 5.73 18.77 3.02
N ARG A 42 4.54 18.36 2.55
CA ARG A 42 3.29 18.97 3.02
C ARG A 42 3.02 18.72 4.51
N LEU A 43 3.39 17.55 5.01
CA LEU A 43 3.29 17.23 6.43
C LEU A 43 4.25 18.08 7.26
N TYR A 44 5.47 18.26 6.79
CA TYR A 44 6.46 19.12 7.43
C TYR A 44 5.98 20.59 7.48
N ASP A 45 5.52 21.12 6.35
CA ASP A 45 5.01 22.49 6.24
C ASP A 45 3.74 22.70 7.11
N ALA A 46 2.97 21.65 7.34
CA ALA A 46 1.83 21.64 8.28
C ALA A 46 2.24 21.52 9.77
N GLY A 47 3.54 21.44 10.08
CA GLY A 47 4.07 21.38 11.44
C GLY A 47 4.21 19.97 12.03
N ALA A 48 4.19 18.93 11.22
CA ALA A 48 4.45 17.57 11.72
C ALA A 48 5.92 17.43 12.13
N ALA A 49 6.18 17.21 13.41
CA ALA A 49 7.53 17.10 13.96
C ALA A 49 8.12 15.67 13.82
N SER A 50 7.29 14.65 13.65
CA SER A 50 7.72 13.26 13.50
C SER A 50 6.71 12.43 12.73
N LEU A 51 7.18 11.36 12.09
CA LEU A 51 6.36 10.38 11.39
C LEU A 51 6.45 9.04 12.12
N LYS A 52 5.31 8.45 12.45
CA LYS A 52 5.24 7.13 13.03
C LYS A 52 4.99 6.10 11.94
N LEU A 53 5.94 5.19 11.74
CA LEU A 53 5.82 4.08 10.79
C LEU A 53 5.39 2.82 11.53
N GLU A 54 4.33 2.16 11.03
CA GLU A 54 3.78 0.96 11.63
C GLU A 54 4.25 -0.28 10.89
N GLY A 55 5.03 -1.13 11.60
CA GLY A 55 5.56 -2.38 11.07
C GLY A 55 5.25 -3.59 11.94
N ARG A 56 4.25 -3.49 12.84
CA ARG A 56 3.90 -4.55 13.76
C ARG A 56 3.58 -5.85 13.03
N MET A 57 4.21 -6.94 13.45
CA MET A 57 4.07 -8.27 12.85
C MET A 57 4.53 -8.34 11.38
N LYS A 58 5.40 -7.44 10.96
CA LYS A 58 6.04 -7.47 9.65
C LYS A 58 7.47 -7.97 9.78
N ALA A 59 7.98 -8.56 8.70
CA ALA A 59 9.36 -9.00 8.63
C ALA A 59 10.34 -7.80 8.64
N PRO A 60 11.60 -7.98 9.08
CA PRO A 60 12.57 -6.88 9.16
C PRO A 60 12.81 -6.17 7.84
N ASP A 61 12.78 -6.87 6.72
CA ASP A 61 12.94 -6.33 5.36
C ASP A 61 11.81 -5.34 4.99
N TYR A 62 10.58 -5.60 5.47
CA TYR A 62 9.48 -4.64 5.34
C TYR A 62 9.82 -3.33 6.07
N VAL A 63 10.22 -3.44 7.34
CA VAL A 63 10.52 -2.25 8.16
C VAL A 63 11.67 -1.47 7.54
N TYR A 64 12.74 -2.16 7.12
CA TYR A 64 13.88 -1.55 6.44
C TYR A 64 13.43 -0.77 5.20
N SER A 65 12.68 -1.39 4.30
CA SER A 65 12.28 -0.78 3.04
C SER A 65 11.37 0.44 3.24
N ILE A 66 10.48 0.39 4.22
CA ILE A 66 9.61 1.54 4.53
C ILE A 66 10.44 2.68 5.11
N VAL A 67 11.29 2.40 6.10
CA VAL A 67 12.14 3.42 6.74
C VAL A 67 13.10 4.04 5.73
N ASP A 68 13.69 3.24 4.87
CA ASP A 68 14.62 3.68 3.83
C ASP A 68 13.98 4.69 2.88
N VAL A 69 12.79 4.40 2.36
CA VAL A 69 12.07 5.33 1.48
C VAL A 69 11.73 6.63 2.19
N TYR A 70 11.17 6.56 3.41
CA TYR A 70 10.81 7.77 4.15
C TYR A 70 12.05 8.57 4.56
N ARG A 71 13.17 7.91 4.88
CA ARG A 71 14.42 8.59 5.20
C ARG A 71 14.95 9.40 4.01
N HIS A 72 15.00 8.79 2.82
CA HIS A 72 15.39 9.49 1.61
C HIS A 72 14.45 10.66 1.28
N GLN A 73 13.13 10.50 1.44
CA GLN A 73 12.19 11.61 1.22
C GLN A 73 12.42 12.78 2.19
N ILE A 74 12.75 12.49 3.44
CA ILE A 74 13.05 13.52 4.44
C ILE A 74 14.40 14.19 4.13
N ASP A 75 15.42 13.43 3.76
CA ASP A 75 16.75 13.96 3.47
C ASP A 75 16.72 14.88 2.25
N ASP A 76 16.06 14.45 1.16
CA ASP A 76 15.87 15.29 -0.03
C ASP A 76 15.12 16.58 0.31
N MET A 77 14.04 16.46 1.10
CA MET A 77 13.26 17.62 1.55
C MET A 77 14.11 18.61 2.35
N LEU A 78 14.92 18.13 3.30
CA LEU A 78 15.77 18.97 4.14
C LEU A 78 16.92 19.59 3.36
N ALA A 79 17.42 18.91 2.34
CA ALA A 79 18.46 19.41 1.44
C ALA A 79 17.89 20.32 0.33
N ASP A 80 16.59 20.52 0.28
CA ASP A 80 15.86 21.23 -0.78
C ASP A 80 16.17 20.69 -2.19
N VAL A 81 16.35 19.39 -2.27
CA VAL A 81 16.59 18.64 -3.52
C VAL A 81 15.25 18.17 -4.09
N SER A 82 15.02 18.46 -5.36
CA SER A 82 13.86 17.95 -6.07
C SER A 82 14.08 16.51 -6.50
N THR A 83 13.29 15.59 -5.96
CA THR A 83 13.28 14.19 -6.41
C THR A 83 12.80 14.11 -7.85
N SER A 84 13.54 13.43 -8.72
CA SER A 84 13.11 13.20 -10.09
C SER A 84 11.90 12.25 -10.13
N LYS A 85 11.15 12.30 -11.23
CA LYS A 85 10.00 11.38 -11.44
C LYS A 85 10.42 9.90 -11.43
N ASP A 86 11.60 9.60 -11.94
CA ASP A 86 12.12 8.23 -12.00
C ASP A 86 12.52 7.72 -10.62
N GLU A 87 13.13 8.55 -9.80
CA GLU A 87 13.46 8.24 -8.40
C GLU A 87 12.20 8.05 -7.57
N ASP A 88 11.21 8.93 -7.70
CA ASP A 88 9.93 8.77 -7.00
C ASP A 88 9.25 7.48 -7.43
N ALA A 89 9.18 7.18 -8.72
CA ALA A 89 8.64 5.93 -9.23
C ALA A 89 9.41 4.71 -8.70
N ALA A 90 10.74 4.80 -8.55
CA ALA A 90 11.54 3.73 -7.98
C ALA A 90 11.19 3.49 -6.49
N ARG A 91 11.05 4.57 -5.71
CA ARG A 91 10.63 4.52 -4.30
C ARG A 91 9.23 3.92 -4.15
N GLN A 92 8.28 4.33 -4.99
CA GLN A 92 6.93 3.76 -4.99
C GLN A 92 6.94 2.26 -5.38
N ARG A 93 7.78 1.85 -6.32
CA ARG A 93 7.98 0.42 -6.64
C ARG A 93 8.58 -0.36 -5.45
N GLN A 94 9.54 0.22 -4.73
CA GLN A 94 10.11 -0.38 -3.53
C GLN A 94 9.04 -0.63 -2.47
N LEU A 95 8.19 0.36 -2.19
CA LEU A 95 7.06 0.22 -1.26
C LEU A 95 6.06 -0.85 -1.71
N LYS A 96 5.73 -0.92 -3.00
CA LYS A 96 4.81 -1.92 -3.55
C LYS A 96 5.34 -3.36 -3.49
N ARG A 97 6.66 -3.54 -3.57
CA ARG A 97 7.29 -4.87 -3.43
C ARG A 97 7.20 -5.43 -2.02
N CYS A 98 7.09 -4.56 -1.04
CA CYS A 98 6.85 -4.94 0.34
C CYS A 98 5.40 -5.41 0.54
N PHE A 99 5.09 -5.89 1.74
CA PHE A 99 3.70 -6.20 2.08
C PHE A 99 2.83 -4.94 1.95
N ASN A 100 1.79 -5.02 1.12
CA ASN A 100 0.81 -3.95 1.01
C ASN A 100 -0.59 -4.50 0.68
N ARG A 101 -1.61 -3.69 0.95
CA ARG A 101 -3.03 -3.96 0.64
C ARG A 101 -3.60 -2.86 -0.24
N ASP A 102 -2.84 -2.42 -1.19
CA ASP A 102 -2.97 -1.17 -1.92
C ASP A 102 -2.73 0.05 -1.02
N PHE A 103 -2.45 1.19 -1.62
CA PHE A 103 -2.14 2.40 -0.89
C PHE A 103 -3.25 3.43 -0.95
N THR A 104 -3.32 4.25 0.10
CA THR A 104 -4.17 5.42 0.18
C THR A 104 -3.42 6.53 0.92
N HIS A 105 -3.73 7.77 0.63
CA HIS A 105 -3.31 8.90 1.46
C HIS A 105 -4.25 9.12 2.67
N ALA A 106 -5.28 8.30 2.79
CA ALA A 106 -6.33 8.46 3.79
C ALA A 106 -6.93 9.88 3.71
N TYR A 107 -7.22 10.50 4.83
CA TYR A 107 -7.84 11.83 4.85
C TYR A 107 -6.92 13.00 4.47
N GLN A 108 -5.64 12.76 4.21
CA GLN A 108 -4.63 13.82 4.07
C GLN A 108 -4.73 14.60 2.75
N ASP A 109 -5.34 14.03 1.73
CA ASP A 109 -5.60 14.67 0.44
C ASP A 109 -7.08 14.74 0.09
N GLY A 110 -7.95 14.55 1.08
CA GLY A 110 -9.40 14.54 0.92
C GLY A 110 -9.99 13.18 0.55
N THR A 111 -9.18 12.14 0.37
CA THR A 111 -9.66 10.77 0.16
C THR A 111 -10.44 10.29 1.38
N SER A 112 -11.63 9.77 1.17
CA SER A 112 -12.50 9.29 2.24
C SER A 112 -13.42 8.15 1.79
N GLY A 113 -14.09 7.50 2.76
CA GLY A 113 -15.08 6.48 2.47
C GLY A 113 -14.52 5.29 1.69
N ASP A 114 -15.20 4.92 0.65
CA ASP A 114 -14.94 3.73 -0.17
C ASP A 114 -13.52 3.68 -0.78
N GLU A 115 -12.98 4.83 -1.14
CA GLU A 115 -11.65 4.93 -1.75
C GLU A 115 -10.52 4.51 -0.80
N MET A 116 -10.78 4.52 0.51
CA MET A 116 -9.82 4.06 1.50
C MET A 116 -9.88 2.55 1.75
N MET A 117 -10.87 1.84 1.20
CA MET A 117 -11.13 0.45 1.53
C MET A 117 -10.56 -0.52 0.48
N SER A 118 -10.09 -1.67 0.97
CA SER A 118 -9.59 -2.79 0.15
C SER A 118 -10.64 -3.89 0.13
N TYR A 119 -11.65 -3.74 -0.71
CA TYR A 119 -12.83 -4.62 -0.72
C TYR A 119 -12.57 -6.03 -1.21
N GLU A 120 -11.74 -6.18 -2.23
CA GLU A 120 -11.56 -7.47 -2.92
C GLU A 120 -10.86 -8.53 -2.05
N ARG A 121 -9.82 -8.14 -1.35
CA ARG A 121 -9.03 -9.06 -0.52
C ARG A 121 -8.21 -8.33 0.54
N SER A 122 -7.94 -9.00 1.64
CA SER A 122 -7.23 -8.46 2.80
C SER A 122 -5.75 -8.86 2.89
N ASN A 123 -5.26 -9.68 1.94
CA ASN A 123 -3.89 -10.18 1.94
C ASN A 123 -2.93 -9.23 1.21
N ASN A 124 -1.65 -9.63 1.17
CA ASN A 124 -0.62 -8.91 0.43
C ASN A 124 -0.96 -8.85 -1.07
N ARG A 125 -0.86 -7.64 -1.65
CA ARG A 125 -1.02 -7.42 -3.09
C ARG A 125 0.24 -7.75 -3.87
N GLY A 126 1.40 -7.39 -3.32
CA GLY A 126 2.65 -7.43 -4.04
C GLY A 126 2.66 -6.47 -5.24
N GLN A 127 3.56 -6.74 -6.16
CA GLN A 127 3.65 -6.04 -7.44
C GLN A 127 3.63 -7.07 -8.57
N ILE A 128 2.80 -6.87 -9.58
CA ILE A 128 2.84 -7.66 -10.81
C ILE A 128 4.13 -7.27 -11.54
N VAL A 129 4.98 -8.26 -11.81
CA VAL A 129 6.26 -8.07 -12.51
C VAL A 129 6.23 -8.63 -13.93
N GLY A 130 5.18 -9.36 -14.27
CA GLY A 130 4.96 -9.91 -15.59
C GLY A 130 4.08 -11.15 -15.59
N THR A 131 3.78 -11.64 -16.79
CA THR A 131 2.98 -12.85 -17.00
C THR A 131 3.86 -13.96 -17.57
N VAL A 132 3.77 -15.16 -17.00
CA VAL A 132 4.45 -16.34 -17.53
C VAL A 132 3.74 -16.79 -18.81
N LEU A 133 4.39 -16.67 -19.96
CA LEU A 133 3.82 -17.05 -21.26
C LEU A 133 3.99 -18.54 -21.57
N GLY A 134 4.88 -19.24 -20.86
CA GLY A 134 5.09 -20.68 -21.01
C GLY A 134 6.24 -21.16 -20.14
N SER A 135 6.25 -22.46 -19.86
CA SER A 135 7.35 -23.15 -19.21
C SER A 135 7.75 -24.39 -20.03
N ARG A 136 9.06 -24.63 -20.18
CA ARG A 136 9.56 -25.90 -20.74
C ARG A 136 9.89 -26.85 -19.60
N PRO A 137 9.41 -28.12 -19.66
CA PRO A 137 9.60 -29.07 -18.55
C PRO A 137 11.05 -29.44 -18.22
N ALA A 138 12.00 -29.26 -19.17
CA ALA A 138 13.37 -29.72 -19.02
C ALA A 138 14.39 -28.63 -18.59
N ASN A 139 14.03 -27.36 -18.58
CA ASN A 139 14.89 -26.27 -18.11
C ASN A 139 14.05 -25.31 -17.30
N ARG A 140 14.44 -25.09 -16.04
CA ARG A 140 13.80 -24.10 -15.14
C ARG A 140 14.05 -22.64 -15.58
N ASP A 141 14.47 -22.42 -16.80
CA ASP A 141 14.59 -21.09 -17.38
C ASP A 141 13.20 -20.53 -17.66
N VAL A 142 12.80 -19.57 -16.90
CA VAL A 142 11.60 -18.75 -17.15
C VAL A 142 11.89 -17.91 -18.40
N ARG A 143 11.65 -18.48 -19.58
CA ARG A 143 11.67 -17.70 -20.83
C ARG A 143 10.26 -17.15 -21.05
N GLY A 144 10.18 -15.84 -21.26
CA GLY A 144 8.93 -15.18 -21.64
C GLY A 144 8.19 -14.53 -20.48
N LEU A 145 8.89 -13.80 -19.63
CA LEU A 145 8.27 -12.75 -18.84
C LEU A 145 8.05 -11.55 -19.76
N LYS A 146 6.79 -11.17 -19.97
CA LYS A 146 6.47 -9.89 -20.57
C LYS A 146 6.42 -8.87 -19.44
N PRO A 147 7.30 -7.87 -19.40
CA PRO A 147 7.19 -6.80 -18.42
C PRO A 147 5.93 -5.99 -18.69
N ASP A 148 5.24 -5.59 -17.63
CA ASP A 148 4.15 -4.62 -17.69
C ASP A 148 4.70 -3.21 -17.84
#